data_12e7bf37650f9d9fb2a2162a82e3cfc8
#
_entry.id   12e7bf37650f9d9fb2a2162a82e3cfc8
#
_cell.length_a   1.000
_cell.length_b   1.000
_cell.length_c   1.000
_cell.angle_alpha   90.00
_cell.angle_beta   90.00
_cell.angle_gamma   90.00
#
_symmetry.space_group_name_H-M   'P 1'
#
loop_
_entity.id
_entity.type
_entity.pdbx_description
1 polymer ?
#
loop_
_entity_poly.entity_id
_entity_poly.type
_entity_poly.pdbx_seq_one_letter_code
_entity_poly.pdbx_strand_id
1 'polypeptide(L)'
;MLLLEDRNDGVAVYRIEDVGINRYIATTPHTRAICNDPTVCGVDYTRRLQRACTSVLELYRRFASVPLECRETVVLNILRGGLNFGLREALADACGWNTMGTSFISAQRVRDAEDSEDWHITESDYRKVYLPERAQIVFGDVVATGTSLHHALKLIVRSAEETGAQITRFVFFTYGGVRAEEILSDI
;
A
#
# COMPACT_ATOMS: atom_id res chain seq x y z
N MET A 1 6.18 7.18 -20.74
CA MET A 1 7.60 6.70 -20.84
C MET A 1 8.01 6.15 -19.48
N LEU A 2 8.93 5.17 -19.41
CA LEU A 2 9.49 4.68 -18.16
C LEU A 2 10.84 5.34 -17.94
N LEU A 3 11.00 6.03 -16.80
CA LEU A 3 12.27 6.63 -16.39
C LEU A 3 12.83 5.85 -15.22
N LEU A 4 14.11 5.44 -15.31
CA LEU A 4 14.81 4.82 -14.19
C LEU A 4 15.07 5.90 -13.13
N GLU A 5 14.46 5.76 -11.94
CA GLU A 5 14.71 6.65 -10.81
C GLU A 5 15.93 6.22 -10.01
N ASP A 6 16.05 4.92 -9.71
CA ASP A 6 17.21 4.39 -8.97
C ASP A 6 17.39 2.89 -9.23
N ARG A 7 18.63 2.40 -9.05
CA ARG A 7 19.00 1.00 -9.16
C ARG A 7 20.09 0.64 -8.16
N ASN A 8 19.90 -0.44 -7.42
CA ASN A 8 20.91 -0.99 -6.52
C ASN A 8 20.71 -2.53 -6.35
N ASP A 9 21.78 -3.31 -6.42
CA ASP A 9 21.83 -4.76 -6.11
C ASP A 9 20.66 -5.59 -6.70
N GLY A 10 20.33 -5.36 -7.97
CA GLY A 10 19.26 -6.07 -8.66
C GLY A 10 17.84 -5.54 -8.35
N VAL A 11 17.74 -4.50 -7.56
CA VAL A 11 16.52 -3.71 -7.33
C VAL A 11 16.53 -2.50 -8.26
N ALA A 12 15.41 -2.21 -8.92
CA ALA A 12 15.25 -1.01 -9.72
C ALA A 12 13.85 -0.45 -9.56
N VAL A 13 13.76 0.88 -9.55
CA VAL A 13 12.50 1.62 -9.51
C VAL A 13 12.42 2.52 -10.74
N TYR A 14 11.35 2.42 -11.48
CA TYR A 14 11.07 3.20 -12.68
C TYR A 14 9.84 4.06 -12.43
N ARG A 15 9.92 5.33 -12.75
CA ARG A 15 8.75 6.22 -12.78
C ARG A 15 8.04 6.10 -14.12
N ILE A 16 6.72 6.06 -14.09
CA ILE A 16 5.87 6.21 -15.26
C ILE A 16 5.57 7.69 -15.43
N GLU A 17 6.00 8.27 -16.53
CA GLU A 17 5.62 9.65 -16.87
C GLU A 17 4.17 9.70 -17.29
N ASP A 18 3.37 10.38 -16.50
CA ASP A 18 1.96 10.61 -16.76
C ASP A 18 1.46 11.84 -16.00
N VAL A 19 0.24 12.25 -16.27
CA VAL A 19 -0.44 13.37 -15.60
C VAL A 19 -1.29 12.79 -14.48
N GLY A 20 -1.13 13.24 -13.26
CA GLY A 20 -1.90 12.79 -12.10
C GLY A 20 -1.05 12.29 -10.95
N ILE A 21 -1.33 11.09 -10.46
CA ILE A 21 -0.60 10.50 -9.34
C ILE A 21 0.80 10.01 -9.78
N ASN A 22 1.77 10.10 -8.86
CA ASN A 22 3.10 9.54 -9.11
C ASN A 22 3.04 8.01 -9.12
N ARG A 23 3.39 7.39 -10.24
CA ARG A 23 3.40 5.94 -10.42
C ARG A 23 4.80 5.40 -10.60
N TYR A 24 5.07 4.29 -9.95
CA TYR A 24 6.35 3.62 -10.02
C TYR A 24 6.19 2.13 -10.28
N ILE A 25 7.08 1.57 -11.08
CA ILE A 25 7.26 0.12 -11.19
C ILE A 25 8.53 -0.24 -10.46
N ALA A 26 8.40 -1.09 -9.44
CA ALA A 26 9.54 -1.60 -8.68
C ALA A 26 9.81 -3.06 -9.04
N THR A 27 11.04 -3.38 -9.40
CA THR A 27 11.48 -4.75 -9.63
C THR A 27 12.59 -5.12 -8.66
N THR A 28 12.46 -6.26 -8.02
CA THR A 28 13.43 -6.83 -7.10
C THR A 28 13.64 -8.32 -7.42
N PRO A 29 14.73 -8.99 -6.96
CA PRO A 29 14.82 -10.44 -7.05
C PRO A 29 13.61 -11.15 -6.42
N HIS A 30 13.04 -10.57 -5.36
CA HIS A 30 11.90 -11.13 -4.63
C HIS A 30 10.59 -10.96 -5.41
N THR A 31 10.31 -9.78 -5.98
CA THR A 31 9.11 -9.58 -6.81
C THR A 31 9.14 -10.45 -8.06
N ARG A 32 10.32 -10.61 -8.70
CA ARG A 32 10.46 -11.50 -9.85
C ARG A 32 10.19 -12.97 -9.48
N ALA A 33 10.66 -13.43 -8.32
CA ALA A 33 10.38 -14.78 -7.85
C ALA A 33 8.88 -14.98 -7.59
N ILE A 34 8.25 -14.05 -6.87
CA ILE A 34 6.80 -14.10 -6.58
C ILE A 34 5.97 -14.15 -7.86
N CYS A 35 6.33 -13.36 -8.88
CA CYS A 35 5.54 -13.26 -10.12
C CYS A 35 5.78 -14.43 -11.09
N ASN A 36 6.95 -15.06 -11.07
CA ASN A 36 7.36 -16.01 -12.11
C ASN A 36 7.53 -17.45 -11.61
N ASP A 37 7.57 -17.68 -10.31
CA ASP A 37 7.75 -19.01 -9.72
C ASP A 37 6.49 -19.42 -8.93
N PRO A 38 5.67 -20.33 -9.47
CA PRO A 38 4.44 -20.77 -8.82
C PRO A 38 4.68 -21.59 -7.55
N THR A 39 5.93 -21.99 -7.27
CA THR A 39 6.28 -22.70 -6.03
C THR A 39 6.48 -21.74 -4.84
N VAL A 40 6.60 -20.45 -5.10
CA VAL A 40 6.69 -19.43 -4.04
C VAL A 40 5.33 -19.22 -3.41
N CYS A 41 5.10 -19.85 -2.28
CA CYS A 41 3.83 -19.81 -1.55
C CYS A 41 4.01 -19.75 -0.03
N GLY A 42 2.91 -19.66 0.72
CA GLY A 42 2.90 -19.68 2.19
C GLY A 42 3.83 -18.63 2.81
N VAL A 43 4.61 -19.04 3.78
CA VAL A 43 5.52 -18.15 4.52
C VAL A 43 6.67 -17.62 3.64
N ASP A 44 7.12 -18.38 2.64
CA ASP A 44 8.16 -17.90 1.72
C ASP A 44 7.64 -16.73 0.88
N TYR A 45 6.41 -16.81 0.38
CA TYR A 45 5.75 -15.69 -0.29
C TYR A 45 5.72 -14.43 0.59
N THR A 46 5.25 -14.54 1.82
CA THR A 46 5.13 -13.39 2.74
C THR A 46 6.50 -12.77 3.07
N ARG A 47 7.51 -13.61 3.32
CA ARG A 47 8.89 -13.14 3.57
C ARG A 47 9.51 -12.44 2.36
N ARG A 48 9.28 -12.95 1.15
CA ARG A 48 9.75 -12.31 -0.08
C ARG A 48 9.05 -10.99 -0.32
N LEU A 49 7.75 -10.93 -0.08
CA LEU A 49 6.99 -9.69 -0.24
C LEU A 49 7.48 -8.61 0.73
N GLN A 50 7.68 -8.94 2.00
CA GLN A 50 8.26 -8.04 2.99
C GLN A 50 9.65 -7.52 2.55
N ARG A 51 10.55 -8.42 2.14
CA ARG A 51 11.89 -8.03 1.65
C ARG A 51 11.83 -7.16 0.41
N ALA A 52 10.90 -7.42 -0.50
CA ALA A 52 10.67 -6.57 -1.66
C ALA A 52 10.26 -5.16 -1.23
N CYS A 53 9.31 -5.05 -0.31
CA CYS A 53 8.88 -3.76 0.24
C CYS A 53 10.02 -3.01 0.93
N THR A 54 10.85 -3.70 1.73
CA THR A 54 12.05 -3.13 2.37
C THR A 54 12.98 -2.53 1.31
N SER A 55 13.37 -3.32 0.29
CA SER A 55 14.27 -2.86 -0.76
C SER A 55 13.72 -1.69 -1.56
N VAL A 56 12.41 -1.68 -1.84
CA VAL A 56 11.76 -0.56 -2.54
C VAL A 56 11.74 0.70 -1.67
N LEU A 57 11.47 0.58 -0.38
CA LEU A 57 11.49 1.69 0.57
C LEU A 57 12.90 2.29 0.74
N GLU A 58 13.94 1.46 0.77
CA GLU A 58 15.33 1.92 0.80
C GLU A 58 15.67 2.79 -0.42
N LEU A 59 15.25 2.39 -1.63
CA LEU A 59 15.42 3.20 -2.83
C LEU A 59 14.53 4.44 -2.81
N TYR A 60 13.25 4.28 -2.45
CA TYR A 60 12.30 5.39 -2.39
C TYR A 60 12.81 6.57 -1.56
N ARG A 61 13.46 6.29 -0.42
CA ARG A 61 14.07 7.32 0.44
C ARG A 61 15.14 8.16 -0.26
N ARG A 62 15.77 7.66 -1.34
CA ARG A 62 16.84 8.37 -2.05
C ARG A 62 16.28 9.35 -3.09
N PHE A 63 15.18 8.99 -3.76
CA PHE A 63 14.65 9.79 -4.86
C PHE A 63 13.35 10.53 -4.51
N ALA A 64 12.70 10.20 -3.40
CA ALA A 64 11.48 10.89 -3.00
C ALA A 64 11.75 12.37 -2.70
N SER A 65 11.09 13.26 -3.42
CA SER A 65 11.21 14.72 -3.24
C SER A 65 10.79 15.19 -1.85
N VAL A 66 9.88 14.46 -1.22
CA VAL A 66 9.46 14.67 0.17
C VAL A 66 9.67 13.35 0.91
N PRO A 67 10.49 13.31 1.96
CA PRO A 67 10.75 12.10 2.72
C PRO A 67 9.49 11.65 3.50
N LEU A 68 9.46 10.35 3.85
CA LEU A 68 8.56 9.87 4.87
C LEU A 68 9.13 10.23 6.25
N GLU A 69 8.24 10.65 7.15
CA GLU A 69 8.60 11.03 8.52
C GLU A 69 7.99 10.05 9.53
N CYS A 70 8.81 9.48 10.42
CA CYS A 70 8.39 8.43 11.34
C CYS A 70 7.13 8.79 12.14
N ARG A 71 7.09 10.02 12.67
CA ARG A 71 5.96 10.49 13.52
C ARG A 71 4.70 10.81 12.73
N GLU A 72 4.82 11.09 11.44
CA GLU A 72 3.70 11.35 10.54
C GLU A 72 3.24 10.06 9.83
N THR A 73 4.09 9.03 9.76
CA THR A 73 3.78 7.81 9.02
C THR A 73 2.84 6.89 9.78
N VAL A 74 1.77 6.50 9.10
CA VAL A 74 0.80 5.52 9.59
C VAL A 74 0.70 4.37 8.59
N VAL A 75 0.95 3.16 9.04
CA VAL A 75 0.71 1.96 8.25
C VAL A 75 -0.75 1.57 8.37
N LEU A 76 -1.49 1.67 7.27
CA LEU A 76 -2.87 1.22 7.18
C LEU A 76 -2.91 -0.24 6.73
N ASN A 77 -3.51 -1.09 7.55
CA ASN A 77 -3.75 -2.49 7.24
C ASN A 77 -5.22 -2.69 6.86
N ILE A 78 -5.48 -2.94 5.58
CA ILE A 78 -6.78 -3.38 5.10
C ILE A 78 -6.83 -4.89 5.35
N LEU A 79 -7.69 -5.29 6.29
CA LEU A 79 -7.84 -6.69 6.64
C LEU A 79 -8.69 -7.38 5.52
N ARG A 80 -8.26 -8.48 4.95
CA ARG A 80 -7.28 -9.49 5.36
C ARG A 80 -6.00 -9.45 4.50
N GLY A 81 -6.06 -8.88 3.29
CA GLY A 81 -4.97 -8.97 2.32
C GLY A 81 -3.76 -8.09 2.63
N GLY A 82 -3.98 -6.87 3.11
CA GLY A 82 -2.92 -5.89 3.32
C GLY A 82 -1.84 -6.29 4.33
N LEU A 83 -2.15 -7.19 5.27
CA LEU A 83 -1.17 -7.68 6.25
C LEU A 83 0.01 -8.42 5.62
N ASN A 84 -0.18 -9.04 4.46
CA ASN A 84 0.87 -9.81 3.79
C ASN A 84 2.04 -8.96 3.29
N PHE A 85 1.85 -7.65 3.13
CA PHE A 85 2.90 -6.75 2.68
C PHE A 85 3.97 -6.48 3.75
N GLY A 86 3.68 -6.70 5.04
CA GLY A 86 4.64 -6.51 6.13
C GLY A 86 5.25 -5.11 6.17
N LEU A 87 4.45 -4.07 5.86
CA LEU A 87 4.97 -2.71 5.68
C LEU A 87 5.51 -2.07 6.97
N ARG A 88 5.03 -2.48 8.15
CA ARG A 88 5.61 -2.04 9.42
C ARG A 88 7.05 -2.52 9.55
N GLU A 89 7.23 -3.81 9.32
CA GLU A 89 8.52 -4.48 9.36
C GLU A 89 9.44 -3.92 8.28
N ALA A 90 8.91 -3.73 7.07
CA ALA A 90 9.67 -3.16 5.96
C ALA A 90 10.14 -1.72 6.23
N LEU A 91 9.30 -0.88 6.84
CA LEU A 91 9.68 0.48 7.26
C LEU A 91 10.69 0.44 8.42
N ALA A 92 10.51 -0.48 9.39
CA ALA A 92 11.46 -0.66 10.47
C ALA A 92 12.85 -1.03 9.92
N ASP A 93 12.91 -2.00 9.00
CA ASP A 93 14.15 -2.46 8.38
C ASP A 93 14.80 -1.37 7.51
N ALA A 94 14.01 -0.71 6.64
CA ALA A 94 14.52 0.28 5.69
C ALA A 94 14.90 1.62 6.33
N CYS A 95 14.18 2.03 7.39
CA CYS A 95 14.29 3.36 7.98
C CYS A 95 14.84 3.36 9.40
N GLY A 96 14.95 2.20 10.07
CA GLY A 96 15.31 2.09 11.48
C GLY A 96 14.20 2.57 12.42
N TRP A 97 12.94 2.54 11.99
CA TRP A 97 11.81 3.06 12.77
C TRP A 97 11.11 1.96 13.58
N ASN A 98 10.66 2.32 14.78
CA ASN A 98 9.91 1.42 15.65
C ASN A 98 8.65 2.04 16.27
N THR A 99 8.36 3.31 15.95
CA THR A 99 7.27 4.08 16.60
C THR A 99 6.24 4.67 15.64
N MET A 100 6.28 4.28 14.34
CA MET A 100 5.27 4.72 13.39
C MET A 100 3.86 4.26 13.79
N GLY A 101 2.86 5.05 13.44
CA GLY A 101 1.46 4.75 13.69
C GLY A 101 0.97 3.50 12.93
N THR A 102 -0.08 2.88 13.44
CA THR A 102 -0.71 1.73 12.77
C THR A 102 -2.22 1.84 12.87
N SER A 103 -2.89 1.69 11.74
CA SER A 103 -4.34 1.66 11.61
C SER A 103 -4.81 0.36 10.97
N PHE A 104 -6.01 -0.08 11.34
CA PHE A 104 -6.63 -1.31 10.84
C PHE A 104 -8.07 -1.03 10.42
N ILE A 105 -8.44 -1.49 9.24
CA ILE A 105 -9.80 -1.41 8.72
C ILE A 105 -10.20 -2.77 8.17
N SER A 106 -11.33 -3.29 8.62
CA SER A 106 -11.97 -4.47 8.02
C SER A 106 -12.86 -4.03 6.86
N ALA A 107 -12.75 -4.73 5.74
CA ALA A 107 -13.58 -4.51 4.56
C ALA A 107 -13.98 -5.88 3.99
N GLN A 108 -14.98 -6.51 4.64
CA GLN A 108 -15.53 -7.77 4.16
C GLN A 108 -16.57 -7.49 3.08
N ARG A 109 -16.45 -8.16 1.95
CA ARG A 109 -17.32 -7.98 0.78
C ARG A 109 -18.08 -9.27 0.47
N VAL A 110 -19.31 -9.13 -0.04
CA VAL A 110 -20.14 -10.21 -0.56
C VAL A 110 -20.63 -9.81 -1.96
N ARG A 111 -20.80 -10.77 -2.85
CA ARG A 111 -21.48 -10.57 -4.12
C ARG A 111 -22.97 -10.36 -3.90
N ASP A 112 -23.57 -9.49 -4.69
CA ASP A 112 -25.01 -9.22 -4.62
C ASP A 112 -25.84 -10.41 -5.12
N ALA A 113 -25.32 -11.17 -6.11
CA ALA A 113 -25.87 -12.45 -6.59
C ALA A 113 -24.74 -13.34 -7.12
N GLU A 114 -24.98 -14.66 -7.24
CA GLU A 114 -23.96 -15.62 -7.68
C GLU A 114 -23.35 -15.27 -9.06
N ASP A 115 -24.15 -14.68 -9.95
CA ASP A 115 -23.74 -14.27 -11.32
C ASP A 115 -23.52 -12.77 -11.46
N SER A 116 -23.56 -11.97 -10.41
CA SER A 116 -23.32 -10.53 -10.44
C SER A 116 -21.84 -10.21 -10.35
N GLU A 117 -21.38 -9.21 -11.08
CA GLU A 117 -20.06 -8.60 -10.89
C GLU A 117 -20.05 -7.54 -9.77
N ASP A 118 -21.24 -7.23 -9.23
CA ASP A 118 -21.40 -6.24 -8.17
C ASP A 118 -21.04 -6.80 -6.81
N TRP A 119 -20.28 -6.01 -6.05
CA TRP A 119 -19.81 -6.34 -4.72
C TRP A 119 -20.13 -5.22 -3.75
N HIS A 120 -20.71 -5.54 -2.60
CA HIS A 120 -20.91 -4.59 -1.53
C HIS A 120 -20.18 -4.99 -0.23
N ILE A 121 -19.99 -4.04 0.65
CA ILE A 121 -19.39 -4.28 1.97
C ILE A 121 -20.50 -4.72 2.93
N THR A 122 -20.40 -5.93 3.46
CA THR A 122 -21.36 -6.48 4.42
C THR A 122 -20.90 -6.33 5.86
N GLU A 123 -19.61 -6.22 6.09
CA GLU A 123 -19.04 -6.18 7.43
C GLU A 123 -17.87 -5.16 7.45
N SER A 124 -18.05 -4.10 8.22
CA SER A 124 -17.04 -3.06 8.43
C SER A 124 -16.83 -2.82 9.94
N ASP A 125 -17.10 -3.83 10.76
CA ASP A 125 -17.26 -3.67 12.20
C ASP A 125 -15.96 -3.41 12.94
N TYR A 126 -14.81 -3.79 12.34
CA TYR A 126 -13.53 -3.53 12.98
C TYR A 126 -12.80 -2.38 12.31
N ARG A 127 -12.76 -1.27 13.04
CA ARG A 127 -11.87 -0.16 12.69
C ARG A 127 -11.09 0.29 13.93
N LYS A 128 -9.79 0.40 13.79
CA LYS A 128 -8.91 1.07 14.73
C LYS A 128 -8.06 2.05 13.93
N VAL A 129 -8.51 3.30 13.88
CA VAL A 129 -7.83 4.34 13.13
C VAL A 129 -7.09 5.25 14.09
N TYR A 130 -5.80 5.41 13.85
CA TYR A 130 -4.94 6.40 14.48
C TYR A 130 -4.38 7.30 13.40
N LEU A 131 -4.54 8.60 13.55
CA LEU A 131 -3.98 9.61 12.66
C LEU A 131 -3.29 10.69 13.50
N PRO A 132 -2.00 10.99 13.27
CA PRO A 132 -1.38 12.18 13.81
C PRO A 132 -1.94 13.44 13.12
N GLU A 133 -1.65 14.61 13.65
CA GLU A 133 -2.09 15.90 13.10
C GLU A 133 -1.76 16.03 11.60
N ARG A 134 -0.56 15.60 11.21
CA ARG A 134 -0.14 15.44 9.81
C ARG A 134 0.13 13.95 9.57
N ALA A 135 -0.54 13.37 8.60
CA ALA A 135 -0.51 11.94 8.35
C ALA A 135 -0.01 11.61 6.93
N GLN A 136 0.96 10.70 6.85
CA GLN A 136 1.44 10.06 5.64
C GLN A 136 1.01 8.59 5.69
N ILE A 137 0.04 8.19 4.88
CA ILE A 137 -0.55 6.86 4.94
C ILE A 137 0.20 5.92 4.00
N VAL A 138 0.80 4.86 4.57
CA VAL A 138 1.50 3.81 3.81
C VAL A 138 0.69 2.52 3.92
N PHE A 139 0.35 1.91 2.81
CA PHE A 139 -0.45 0.69 2.80
C PHE A 139 -0.18 -0.18 1.57
N GLY A 140 -0.59 -1.45 1.66
CA GLY A 140 -0.48 -2.40 0.57
C GLY A 140 -1.72 -3.25 0.46
N ASP A 141 -2.16 -3.54 -0.77
CA ASP A 141 -3.23 -4.49 -1.06
C ASP A 141 -3.12 -4.99 -2.50
N VAL A 142 -3.77 -6.11 -2.77
CA VAL A 142 -3.94 -6.65 -4.13
C VAL A 142 -5.33 -6.26 -4.62
N VAL A 143 -5.36 -5.39 -5.62
CA VAL A 143 -6.61 -4.81 -6.11
C VAL A 143 -7.19 -5.63 -7.25
N ALA A 144 -8.35 -6.25 -7.02
CA ALA A 144 -9.19 -6.86 -8.04
C ALA A 144 -10.30 -5.87 -8.46
N THR A 145 -11.43 -5.86 -7.74
CA THR A 145 -12.54 -4.93 -8.01
C THR A 145 -12.32 -3.54 -7.42
N GLY A 146 -11.45 -3.42 -6.41
CA GLY A 146 -11.18 -2.18 -5.71
C GLY A 146 -12.18 -1.79 -4.61
N THR A 147 -13.25 -2.56 -4.41
CA THR A 147 -14.30 -2.25 -3.42
C THR A 147 -13.74 -2.08 -2.01
N SER A 148 -12.85 -2.98 -1.56
CA SER A 148 -12.22 -2.88 -0.23
C SER A 148 -11.28 -1.68 -0.12
N LEU A 149 -10.51 -1.41 -1.18
CA LEU A 149 -9.62 -0.25 -1.25
C LEU A 149 -10.41 1.05 -1.14
N HIS A 150 -11.42 1.23 -1.97
CA HIS A 150 -12.28 2.42 -1.97
C HIS A 150 -12.96 2.64 -0.61
N HIS A 151 -13.50 1.58 0.00
CA HIS A 151 -14.09 1.65 1.33
C HIS A 151 -13.07 2.09 2.40
N ALA A 152 -11.89 1.47 2.43
CA ALA A 152 -10.85 1.79 3.41
C ALA A 152 -10.37 3.25 3.27
N LEU A 153 -10.18 3.73 2.04
CA LEU A 153 -9.76 5.11 1.79
C LEU A 153 -10.82 6.12 2.21
N LYS A 154 -12.10 5.86 1.91
CA LYS A 154 -13.20 6.71 2.41
C LYS A 154 -13.25 6.78 3.93
N LEU A 155 -13.04 5.65 4.62
CA LEU A 155 -13.02 5.63 6.08
C LEU A 155 -11.84 6.43 6.66
N ILE A 156 -10.66 6.34 6.05
CA ILE A 156 -9.47 7.09 6.49
C ILE A 156 -9.68 8.59 6.28
N VAL A 157 -10.18 9.01 5.12
CA VAL A 157 -10.46 10.43 4.82
C VAL A 157 -11.50 10.97 5.80
N ARG A 158 -12.60 10.26 6.00
CA ARG A 158 -13.62 10.65 6.98
C ARG A 158 -13.05 10.73 8.41
N SER A 159 -12.22 9.78 8.82
CA SER A 159 -11.58 9.82 10.15
C SER A 159 -10.64 11.02 10.29
N ALA A 160 -9.96 11.42 9.23
CA ALA A 160 -9.13 12.62 9.21
C ALA A 160 -9.99 13.89 9.38
N GLU A 161 -11.13 14.00 8.68
CA GLU A 161 -12.09 15.09 8.84
C GLU A 161 -12.64 15.17 10.28
N GLU A 162 -13.04 14.02 10.86
CA GLU A 162 -13.59 13.91 12.22
C GLU A 162 -12.57 14.33 13.30
N THR A 163 -11.27 14.07 13.07
CA THR A 163 -10.20 14.37 14.03
C THR A 163 -9.45 15.67 13.76
N GLY A 164 -9.68 16.29 12.60
CA GLY A 164 -8.93 17.47 12.15
C GLY A 164 -7.51 17.14 11.66
N ALA A 165 -7.19 15.87 11.42
CA ALA A 165 -5.91 15.44 10.90
C ALA A 165 -5.78 15.80 9.41
N GLN A 166 -4.58 16.23 8.98
CA GLN A 166 -4.27 16.51 7.59
C GLN A 166 -3.57 15.31 6.95
N ILE A 167 -4.21 14.63 6.00
CA ILE A 167 -3.53 13.65 5.19
C ILE A 167 -2.67 14.36 4.15
N THR A 168 -1.36 14.21 4.25
CA THR A 168 -0.38 14.88 3.38
C THR A 168 0.07 13.99 2.22
N ARG A 169 -0.12 12.66 2.33
CA ARG A 169 0.31 11.70 1.32
C ARG A 169 -0.33 10.33 1.52
N PHE A 170 -0.58 9.67 0.39
CA PHE A 170 -0.77 8.22 0.30
C PHE A 170 0.42 7.58 -0.42
N VAL A 171 0.95 6.47 0.11
CA VAL A 171 1.94 5.60 -0.55
C VAL A 171 1.36 4.20 -0.61
N PHE A 172 1.07 3.74 -1.81
CA PHE A 172 0.38 2.47 -2.04
C PHE A 172 1.28 1.45 -2.73
N PHE A 173 1.40 0.29 -2.14
CA PHE A 173 2.09 -0.87 -2.68
C PHE A 173 1.07 -1.88 -3.20
N THR A 174 1.20 -2.28 -4.46
CA THR A 174 0.27 -3.25 -5.05
C THR A 174 0.94 -4.14 -6.09
N TYR A 175 0.35 -5.29 -6.28
CA TYR A 175 0.40 -6.04 -7.53
C TYR A 175 -0.91 -5.75 -8.25
N GLY A 176 -0.92 -4.95 -9.27
CA GLY A 176 -2.21 -4.59 -9.79
C GLY A 176 -2.22 -3.92 -11.14
N GLY A 177 -3.42 -3.80 -11.66
CA GLY A 177 -3.74 -3.08 -12.88
C GLY A 177 -4.23 -1.66 -12.61
N VAL A 178 -4.82 -1.08 -13.63
CA VAL A 178 -5.29 0.31 -13.71
C VAL A 178 -6.33 0.67 -12.63
N ARG A 179 -7.11 -0.32 -12.15
CA ARG A 179 -8.21 -0.07 -11.21
C ARG A 179 -7.78 0.59 -9.89
N ALA A 180 -6.61 0.24 -9.37
CA ALA A 180 -6.06 0.88 -8.16
C ALA A 180 -5.78 2.36 -8.37
N GLU A 181 -5.29 2.70 -9.54
CA GLU A 181 -4.97 4.08 -9.94
C GLU A 181 -6.24 4.93 -10.07
N GLU A 182 -7.27 4.42 -10.75
CA GLU A 182 -8.55 5.10 -10.87
C GLU A 182 -9.09 5.51 -9.48
N ILE A 183 -9.10 4.56 -8.52
CA ILE A 183 -9.59 4.80 -7.17
C ILE A 183 -8.75 5.84 -6.41
N LEU A 184 -7.42 5.80 -6.55
CA LEU A 184 -6.53 6.75 -5.89
C LEU A 184 -6.60 8.15 -6.49
N SER A 185 -6.96 8.27 -7.76
CA SER A 185 -7.13 9.57 -8.44
C SER A 185 -8.42 10.28 -8.07
N ASP A 186 -9.43 9.53 -7.58
CA ASP A 186 -10.75 10.03 -7.20
C ASP A 186 -10.84 10.50 -5.72
N ILE A 187 -9.74 10.38 -4.95
CA ILE A 187 -9.66 10.74 -3.52
C ILE A 187 -8.85 12.00 -3.29
#